data_eb1a94fa8657e35b95d9fe0a104cd113
#
_entry.id   eb1a94fa8657e35b95d9fe0a104cd113
#
_cell.length_a   1.000
_cell.length_b   1.000
_cell.length_c   1.000
_cell.angle_alpha   90.00
_cell.angle_beta   90.00
_cell.angle_gamma   90.00
#
_symmetry.space_group_name_H-M   'P 1'
#
loop_
_entity.id
_entity.type
_entity.pdbx_description
1 polymer ?
#
loop_
_entity_poly.entity_id
_entity_poly.type
_entity_poly.pdbx_seq_one_letter_code
_entity_poly.pdbx_strand_id
1 'polypeptide(L)'
;GNGILGKKVEYVTGDTQTKSDAARASARSMIEKDGAVMITGGSSSGVAVAVQALCQEAGVIFMAGLTHSNDTTGKDKKANGFRHFFNAYMSGAALAPVLSSNMGDDRRAYHLTADYTWGWTQEESIINSTEGLGWETVNAVRTPLGAGDFSQFITPVLNSGADVLV
;
A
#
# COMPACT_ATOMS: atom_id res chain seq x y z
N GLY A 1 -24.96 17.02 -13.16
CA GLY A 1 -24.72 16.05 -14.26
C GLY A 1 -25.80 14.97 -14.24
N ASN A 2 -26.08 14.41 -15.39
CA ASN A 2 -27.18 13.46 -15.57
C ASN A 2 -26.80 12.01 -15.19
N GLY A 3 -25.80 11.81 -14.32
CA GLY A 3 -25.33 10.49 -13.90
C GLY A 3 -24.51 9.75 -14.97
N ILE A 4 -24.44 8.42 -14.88
CA ILE A 4 -23.72 7.54 -15.79
C ILE A 4 -24.76 6.79 -16.65
N LEU A 5 -24.64 6.90 -17.99
CA LEU A 5 -25.59 6.30 -18.94
C LEU A 5 -27.05 6.65 -18.62
N GLY A 6 -27.31 7.90 -18.18
CA GLY A 6 -28.64 8.39 -17.82
C GLY A 6 -29.17 7.92 -16.44
N LYS A 7 -28.40 7.13 -15.69
CA LYS A 7 -28.77 6.69 -14.36
C LYS A 7 -28.09 7.54 -13.29
N LYS A 8 -28.85 7.96 -12.27
CA LYS A 8 -28.33 8.68 -11.11
C LYS A 8 -27.27 7.83 -10.41
N VAL A 9 -26.16 8.47 -10.02
CA VAL A 9 -25.15 7.82 -9.16
C VAL A 9 -25.53 8.10 -7.71
N GLU A 10 -25.58 7.07 -6.89
CA GLU A 10 -25.79 7.13 -5.46
C GLU A 10 -24.55 6.61 -4.74
N TYR A 11 -24.22 7.21 -3.60
CA TYR A 11 -23.08 6.83 -2.78
C TYR A 11 -23.55 6.29 -1.45
N VAL A 12 -23.00 5.15 -1.07
CA VAL A 12 -23.06 4.63 0.30
C VAL A 12 -21.64 4.64 0.86
N THR A 13 -21.49 4.93 2.12
CA THR A 13 -20.18 5.08 2.77
C THR A 13 -20.09 4.22 4.02
N GLY A 14 -18.90 3.77 4.35
CA GLY A 14 -18.62 3.00 5.56
C GLY A 14 -17.18 3.20 6.01
N ASP A 15 -16.97 3.07 7.32
CA ASP A 15 -15.65 3.16 7.91
C ASP A 15 -15.00 1.76 7.95
N THR A 16 -13.79 1.65 7.43
CA THR A 16 -13.00 0.42 7.46
C THR A 16 -12.26 0.24 8.78
N GLN A 17 -12.11 1.30 9.58
CA GLN A 17 -11.28 1.32 10.79
C GLN A 17 -9.84 0.82 10.55
N THR A 18 -9.38 0.86 9.31
CA THR A 18 -8.10 0.27 8.86
C THR A 18 -7.98 -1.24 9.16
N LYS A 19 -9.12 -1.93 9.36
CA LYS A 19 -9.21 -3.36 9.67
C LYS A 19 -9.90 -4.12 8.55
N SER A 20 -9.26 -5.19 8.09
CA SER A 20 -9.77 -6.00 6.97
C SER A 20 -11.16 -6.59 7.24
N ASP A 21 -11.44 -7.07 8.47
CA ASP A 21 -12.72 -7.66 8.80
C ASP A 21 -13.85 -6.61 8.84
N ALA A 22 -13.61 -5.44 9.44
CA ALA A 22 -14.56 -4.33 9.44
C ALA A 22 -14.87 -3.86 8.02
N ALA A 23 -13.83 -3.73 7.18
CA ALA A 23 -13.96 -3.35 5.79
C ALA A 23 -14.77 -4.37 4.97
N ARG A 24 -14.50 -5.68 5.15
CA ARG A 24 -15.26 -6.74 4.49
C ARG A 24 -16.73 -6.74 4.91
N ALA A 25 -17.01 -6.58 6.21
CA ALA A 25 -18.38 -6.51 6.73
C ALA A 25 -19.14 -5.31 6.14
N SER A 26 -18.51 -4.14 6.11
CA SER A 26 -19.08 -2.92 5.52
C SER A 26 -19.34 -3.09 4.03
N ALA A 27 -18.35 -3.56 3.26
CA ALA A 27 -18.49 -3.78 1.82
C ALA A 27 -19.56 -4.82 1.50
N ARG A 28 -19.65 -5.91 2.26
CA ARG A 28 -20.70 -6.90 2.13
C ARG A 28 -22.09 -6.29 2.33
N SER A 29 -22.27 -5.48 3.39
CA SER A 29 -23.53 -4.78 3.62
C SER A 29 -23.92 -3.86 2.45
N MET A 30 -22.96 -3.09 1.93
CA MET A 30 -23.19 -2.22 0.77
C MET A 30 -23.61 -3.02 -0.47
N ILE A 31 -23.01 -4.19 -0.71
CA ILE A 31 -23.36 -5.04 -1.85
C ILE A 31 -24.73 -5.67 -1.66
N GLU A 32 -24.98 -6.30 -0.50
CA GLU A 32 -26.17 -7.12 -0.27
C GLU A 32 -27.42 -6.31 0.04
N LYS A 33 -27.28 -5.17 0.75
CA LYS A 33 -28.42 -4.35 1.19
C LYS A 33 -28.67 -3.13 0.31
N ASP A 34 -27.56 -2.48 -0.10
CA ASP A 34 -27.66 -1.22 -0.86
C ASP A 34 -27.51 -1.43 -2.37
N GLY A 35 -27.18 -2.66 -2.80
CA GLY A 35 -27.03 -3.00 -4.21
C GLY A 35 -25.83 -2.35 -4.89
N ALA A 36 -24.75 -2.07 -4.14
CA ALA A 36 -23.55 -1.44 -4.68
C ALA A 36 -22.94 -2.30 -5.80
N VAL A 37 -22.69 -1.71 -6.95
CA VAL A 37 -22.10 -2.36 -8.14
C VAL A 37 -20.60 -2.12 -8.26
N MET A 38 -20.07 -1.21 -7.47
CA MET A 38 -18.64 -0.89 -7.37
C MET A 38 -18.31 -0.47 -5.95
N ILE A 39 -17.21 -0.99 -5.43
CA ILE A 39 -16.60 -0.57 -4.16
C ILE A 39 -15.29 0.14 -4.47
N THR A 40 -15.08 1.29 -3.85
CA THR A 40 -13.81 2.03 -3.95
C THR A 40 -13.39 2.55 -2.58
N GLY A 41 -12.11 2.80 -2.40
CA GLY A 41 -11.59 3.40 -1.17
C GLY A 41 -10.66 2.46 -0.41
N GLY A 42 -10.61 2.68 0.90
CA GLY A 42 -9.63 2.06 1.78
C GLY A 42 -8.25 2.71 1.68
N SER A 43 -7.67 3.09 2.82
CA SER A 43 -6.31 3.68 2.88
C SER A 43 -5.23 2.63 3.15
N SER A 44 -5.60 1.48 3.70
CA SER A 44 -4.69 0.35 3.96
C SER A 44 -4.70 -0.64 2.81
N SER A 45 -3.50 -1.02 2.33
CA SER A 45 -3.38 -2.02 1.27
C SER A 45 -3.86 -3.42 1.73
N GLY A 46 -3.75 -3.75 3.01
CA GLY A 46 -4.34 -4.98 3.57
C GLY A 46 -5.87 -4.99 3.46
N VAL A 47 -6.50 -3.85 3.70
CA VAL A 47 -7.95 -3.66 3.47
C VAL A 47 -8.30 -3.82 2.00
N ALA A 48 -7.53 -3.21 1.10
CA ALA A 48 -7.78 -3.30 -0.34
C ALA A 48 -7.74 -4.76 -0.83
N VAL A 49 -6.73 -5.53 -0.43
CA VAL A 49 -6.61 -6.96 -0.78
C VAL A 49 -7.82 -7.75 -0.29
N ALA A 50 -8.25 -7.52 0.97
CA ALA A 50 -9.38 -8.23 1.57
C ALA A 50 -10.72 -7.87 0.92
N VAL A 51 -10.98 -6.59 0.65
CA VAL A 51 -12.23 -6.13 0.01
C VAL A 51 -12.27 -6.52 -1.45
N GLN A 52 -11.14 -6.45 -2.18
CA GLN A 52 -11.04 -6.90 -3.56
C GLN A 52 -11.43 -8.39 -3.70
N ALA A 53 -10.98 -9.24 -2.77
CA ALA A 53 -11.36 -10.65 -2.78
C ALA A 53 -12.87 -10.84 -2.61
N LEU A 54 -13.50 -10.11 -1.67
CA LEU A 54 -14.95 -10.11 -1.49
C LEU A 54 -15.69 -9.63 -2.74
N CYS A 55 -15.23 -8.55 -3.36
CA CYS A 55 -15.83 -8.01 -4.57
C CYS A 55 -15.75 -9.02 -5.73
N GLN A 56 -14.65 -9.77 -5.85
CA GLN A 56 -14.51 -10.84 -6.84
C GLN A 56 -15.53 -11.96 -6.60
N GLU A 57 -15.72 -12.38 -5.35
CA GLU A 57 -16.73 -13.40 -4.98
C GLU A 57 -18.17 -12.95 -5.30
N ALA A 58 -18.45 -11.67 -5.09
CA ALA A 58 -19.77 -11.07 -5.32
C ALA A 58 -20.02 -10.62 -6.78
N GLY A 59 -19.02 -10.70 -7.67
CA GLY A 59 -19.13 -10.21 -9.05
C GLY A 59 -19.17 -8.69 -9.17
N VAL A 60 -18.68 -7.96 -8.16
CA VAL A 60 -18.69 -6.49 -8.06
C VAL A 60 -17.31 -5.93 -8.40
N ILE A 61 -17.26 -4.74 -8.99
CA ILE A 61 -16.00 -4.05 -9.31
C ILE A 61 -15.36 -3.52 -8.02
N PHE A 62 -14.05 -3.71 -7.88
CA PHE A 62 -13.24 -3.02 -6.88
C PHE A 62 -12.27 -2.06 -7.56
N MET A 63 -12.25 -0.80 -7.10
CA MET A 63 -11.31 0.22 -7.56
C MET A 63 -10.42 0.68 -6.40
N ALA A 64 -9.16 0.24 -6.39
CA ALA A 64 -8.18 0.72 -5.43
C ALA A 64 -7.84 2.18 -5.69
N GLY A 65 -8.20 3.06 -4.72
CA GLY A 65 -8.06 4.51 -4.87
C GLY A 65 -6.80 5.10 -4.29
N LEU A 66 -6.37 4.61 -3.13
CA LEU A 66 -5.26 5.22 -2.35
C LEU A 66 -4.26 4.18 -1.83
N THR A 67 -4.40 2.93 -2.15
CA THR A 67 -3.56 1.85 -1.62
C THR A 67 -2.43 1.52 -2.60
N HIS A 68 -1.18 1.49 -2.13
CA HIS A 68 0.00 1.49 -2.99
C HIS A 68 0.74 0.15 -3.06
N SER A 69 0.36 -0.88 -2.27
CA SER A 69 1.03 -2.19 -2.38
C SER A 69 1.02 -2.72 -3.81
N ASN A 70 2.16 -3.23 -4.28
CA ASN A 70 2.25 -3.93 -5.56
C ASN A 70 1.32 -5.15 -5.60
N ASP A 71 1.12 -5.80 -4.45
CA ASP A 71 0.33 -7.03 -4.33
C ASP A 71 -1.12 -6.86 -4.80
N THR A 72 -1.73 -5.69 -4.58
CA THR A 72 -3.14 -5.43 -4.93
C THR A 72 -3.44 -5.72 -6.41
N THR A 73 -2.53 -5.38 -7.32
CA THR A 73 -2.67 -5.65 -8.77
C THR A 73 -1.60 -6.60 -9.30
N GLY A 74 -0.80 -7.18 -8.41
CA GLY A 74 0.23 -8.19 -8.68
C GLY A 74 -0.20 -9.56 -8.13
N LYS A 75 0.42 -9.97 -7.03
CA LYS A 75 0.25 -11.30 -6.42
C LYS A 75 -1.21 -11.59 -6.02
N ASP A 76 -1.90 -10.61 -5.46
CA ASP A 76 -3.28 -10.77 -4.95
C ASP A 76 -4.35 -10.26 -5.92
N LYS A 77 -3.97 -9.92 -7.17
CA LYS A 77 -4.89 -9.40 -8.18
C LYS A 77 -6.15 -10.26 -8.35
N LYS A 78 -7.27 -9.60 -8.62
CA LYS A 78 -8.54 -10.22 -9.01
C LYS A 78 -9.01 -9.67 -10.34
N ALA A 79 -9.82 -10.45 -11.09
CA ALA A 79 -10.32 -10.04 -12.39
C ALA A 79 -11.18 -8.76 -12.32
N ASN A 80 -11.93 -8.59 -11.22
CA ASN A 80 -12.77 -7.41 -10.98
C ASN A 80 -12.04 -6.27 -10.23
N GLY A 81 -10.72 -6.42 -9.97
CA GLY A 81 -9.93 -5.45 -9.22
C GLY A 81 -9.11 -4.55 -10.14
N PHE A 82 -9.23 -3.25 -9.92
CA PHE A 82 -8.53 -2.23 -10.68
C PHE A 82 -7.82 -1.25 -9.75
N ARG A 83 -6.85 -0.52 -10.29
CA ARG A 83 -6.11 0.54 -9.61
C ARG A 83 -6.09 1.79 -10.49
N HIS A 84 -6.32 2.97 -9.92
CA HIS A 84 -6.14 4.23 -10.63
C HIS A 84 -5.04 5.11 -10.02
N PHE A 85 -4.30 4.62 -9.03
CA PHE A 85 -3.25 5.33 -8.32
C PHE A 85 -1.89 4.63 -8.49
N PHE A 86 -0.79 5.32 -8.16
CA PHE A 86 0.54 4.72 -8.24
C PHE A 86 0.72 3.56 -7.26
N ASN A 87 1.72 2.74 -7.49
CA ASN A 87 2.10 1.62 -6.62
C ASN A 87 3.51 1.79 -6.04
N ALA A 88 3.90 0.87 -5.16
CA ALA A 88 5.20 0.91 -4.51
C ALA A 88 6.38 0.85 -5.50
N TYR A 89 6.25 0.08 -6.59
CA TYR A 89 7.27 0.05 -7.65
C TYR A 89 7.49 1.44 -8.27
N MET A 90 6.40 2.14 -8.60
CA MET A 90 6.48 3.48 -9.21
C MET A 90 7.10 4.49 -8.24
N SER A 91 6.79 4.42 -6.95
CA SER A 91 7.39 5.31 -5.95
C SER A 91 8.87 5.00 -5.72
N GLY A 92 9.27 3.73 -5.66
CA GLY A 92 10.68 3.33 -5.58
C GLY A 92 11.49 3.83 -6.77
N ALA A 93 10.98 3.61 -7.98
CA ALA A 93 11.62 4.05 -9.22
C ALA A 93 11.74 5.59 -9.31
N ALA A 94 10.77 6.33 -8.80
CA ALA A 94 10.83 7.81 -8.76
C ALA A 94 11.77 8.33 -7.68
N LEU A 95 11.83 7.66 -6.52
CA LEU A 95 12.65 8.10 -5.39
C LEU A 95 14.14 7.80 -5.58
N ALA A 96 14.51 6.67 -6.17
CA ALA A 96 15.88 6.21 -6.28
C ALA A 96 16.85 7.22 -6.94
N PRO A 97 16.54 7.84 -8.09
CA PRO A 97 17.42 8.86 -8.67
C PRO A 97 17.51 10.13 -7.81
N VAL A 98 16.45 10.48 -7.08
CA VAL A 98 16.44 11.63 -6.17
C VAL A 98 17.37 11.38 -4.97
N LEU A 99 17.28 10.21 -4.37
CA LEU A 99 18.18 9.79 -3.30
C LEU A 99 19.64 9.83 -3.79
N SER A 100 19.93 9.20 -4.91
CA SER A 100 21.29 9.12 -5.44
C SER A 100 21.88 10.48 -5.81
N SER A 101 21.07 11.43 -6.27
CA SER A 101 21.55 12.78 -6.59
C SER A 101 21.80 13.65 -5.36
N ASN A 102 21.12 13.39 -4.24
CA ASN A 102 21.22 14.22 -3.04
C ASN A 102 22.18 13.65 -1.98
N MET A 103 22.39 12.34 -1.97
CA MET A 103 23.18 11.67 -0.93
C MET A 103 24.65 11.42 -1.34
N GLY A 104 25.01 11.71 -2.59
CA GLY A 104 26.41 11.56 -3.05
C GLY A 104 26.94 10.14 -2.89
N ASP A 105 28.00 10.00 -2.07
CA ASP A 105 28.63 8.72 -1.75
C ASP A 105 28.05 8.05 -0.50
N ASP A 106 27.15 8.72 0.23
CA ASP A 106 26.45 8.21 1.41
C ASP A 106 25.32 7.28 0.99
N ARG A 107 25.64 6.02 0.71
CA ARG A 107 24.73 5.05 0.04
C ARG A 107 24.50 3.78 0.83
N ARG A 108 24.71 3.79 2.14
CA ARG A 108 24.43 2.65 3.02
C ARG A 108 23.09 2.89 3.72
N ALA A 109 22.07 2.19 3.27
CA ALA A 109 20.69 2.38 3.73
C ALA A 109 20.30 1.39 4.84
N TYR A 110 19.64 1.89 5.88
CA TYR A 110 18.91 1.10 6.85
C TYR A 110 17.41 1.33 6.62
N HIS A 111 16.65 0.26 6.39
CA HIS A 111 15.20 0.35 6.17
C HIS A 111 14.43 0.09 7.47
N LEU A 112 13.54 1.01 7.84
CA LEU A 112 12.62 0.87 8.96
C LEU A 112 11.19 0.89 8.43
N THR A 113 10.61 -0.28 8.30
CA THR A 113 9.44 -0.52 7.44
C THR A 113 8.22 -0.92 8.26
N ALA A 114 7.05 -0.38 7.92
CA ALA A 114 5.79 -0.80 8.52
C ALA A 114 5.45 -2.26 8.14
N ASP A 115 5.13 -3.10 9.13
CA ASP A 115 4.94 -4.54 8.96
C ASP A 115 3.55 -4.89 8.40
N TYR A 116 3.31 -4.53 7.14
CA TYR A 116 2.14 -4.97 6.36
C TYR A 116 2.41 -4.85 4.85
N THR A 117 1.50 -5.36 4.01
CA THR A 117 1.75 -5.55 2.58
C THR A 117 2.24 -4.29 1.82
N TRP A 118 1.80 -3.07 2.21
CA TRP A 118 2.33 -1.85 1.60
C TRP A 118 3.81 -1.66 1.96
N GLY A 119 4.15 -1.74 3.24
CA GLY A 119 5.53 -1.58 3.70
C GLY A 119 6.46 -2.60 3.04
N TRP A 120 6.08 -3.87 2.99
CA TRP A 120 6.90 -4.92 2.38
C TRP A 120 7.20 -4.64 0.91
N THR A 121 6.17 -4.27 0.13
CA THR A 121 6.37 -4.00 -1.28
C THR A 121 7.06 -2.66 -1.55
N GLN A 122 6.93 -1.68 -0.64
CA GLN A 122 7.63 -0.40 -0.70
C GLN A 122 9.13 -0.58 -0.42
N GLU A 123 9.49 -1.32 0.65
CA GLU A 123 10.87 -1.71 0.99
C GLU A 123 11.53 -2.41 -0.19
N GLU A 124 10.92 -3.48 -0.68
CA GLU A 124 11.42 -4.24 -1.84
C GLU A 124 11.61 -3.35 -3.08
N SER A 125 10.64 -2.47 -3.34
CA SER A 125 10.68 -1.59 -4.53
C SER A 125 11.80 -0.54 -4.42
N ILE A 126 12.06 -0.01 -3.24
CA ILE A 126 13.17 0.96 -3.03
C ILE A 126 14.50 0.23 -3.14
N ILE A 127 14.67 -0.92 -2.47
CA ILE A 127 15.90 -1.73 -2.55
C ILE A 127 16.21 -2.04 -4.01
N ASN A 128 15.27 -2.64 -4.74
CA ASN A 128 15.46 -3.01 -6.14
C ASN A 128 15.78 -1.80 -7.05
N SER A 129 15.21 -0.64 -6.77
CA SER A 129 15.43 0.56 -7.57
C SER A 129 16.77 1.26 -7.25
N THR A 130 17.32 1.06 -6.06
CA THR A 130 18.56 1.70 -5.62
C THR A 130 19.79 0.81 -5.81
N GLU A 131 19.62 -0.51 -5.83
CA GLU A 131 20.72 -1.49 -5.98
C GLU A 131 21.57 -1.20 -7.23
N GLY A 132 20.91 -1.00 -8.39
CA GLY A 132 21.57 -0.67 -9.65
C GLY A 132 22.27 0.71 -9.67
N LEU A 133 22.06 1.55 -8.64
CA LEU A 133 22.66 2.86 -8.45
C LEU A 133 23.78 2.84 -7.39
N GLY A 134 24.21 1.67 -6.96
CA GLY A 134 25.31 1.48 -6.02
C GLY A 134 24.95 1.65 -4.55
N TRP A 135 23.68 1.51 -4.20
CA TRP A 135 23.24 1.50 -2.81
C TRP A 135 23.44 0.12 -2.18
N GLU A 136 23.82 0.13 -0.91
CA GLU A 136 23.91 -1.07 -0.06
C GLU A 136 22.77 -1.04 0.99
N THR A 137 22.00 -2.11 1.10
CA THR A 137 21.07 -2.30 2.21
C THR A 137 21.84 -2.91 3.39
N VAL A 138 22.12 -2.10 4.41
CA VAL A 138 22.82 -2.54 5.62
C VAL A 138 21.92 -3.44 6.46
N ASN A 139 20.64 -3.05 6.62
CA ASN A 139 19.63 -3.85 7.29
C ASN A 139 18.22 -3.37 6.90
N ALA A 140 17.24 -4.25 7.11
CA ALA A 140 15.82 -3.94 6.97
C ALA A 140 15.05 -4.53 8.14
N VAL A 141 14.40 -3.68 8.92
CA VAL A 141 13.65 -4.06 10.11
C VAL A 141 12.20 -3.62 9.97
N ARG A 142 11.28 -4.50 10.32
CA ARG A 142 9.85 -4.24 10.24
C ARG A 142 9.29 -3.87 11.60
N THR A 143 8.48 -2.81 11.62
CA THR A 143 7.84 -2.28 12.82
C THR A 143 6.36 -2.62 12.81
N PRO A 144 5.77 -3.02 13.94
CA PRO A 144 4.35 -3.29 14.03
C PRO A 144 3.52 -2.09 13.61
N LEU A 145 2.46 -2.32 12.83
CA LEU A 145 1.52 -1.27 12.46
C LEU A 145 0.82 -0.73 13.72
N GLY A 146 0.88 0.59 13.91
CA GLY A 146 0.31 1.24 15.10
C GLY A 146 1.24 1.23 16.32
N ALA A 147 2.52 0.92 16.16
CA ALA A 147 3.50 1.08 17.24
C ALA A 147 3.52 2.54 17.72
N GLY A 148 3.39 2.74 19.02
CA GLY A 148 3.45 4.08 19.66
C GLY A 148 4.86 4.46 20.14
N ASP A 149 5.79 3.49 20.21
CA ASP A 149 7.16 3.68 20.64
C ASP A 149 8.13 3.00 19.67
N PHE A 150 9.04 3.77 19.13
CA PHE A 150 10.09 3.34 18.21
C PHE A 150 11.49 3.29 18.84
N SER A 151 11.63 3.58 20.14
CA SER A 151 12.93 3.66 20.84
C SER A 151 13.80 2.42 20.64
N GLN A 152 13.19 1.22 20.68
CA GLN A 152 13.88 -0.06 20.49
C GLN A 152 14.52 -0.21 19.10
N PHE A 153 14.05 0.54 18.10
CA PHE A 153 14.56 0.48 16.73
C PHE A 153 15.68 1.50 16.47
N ILE A 154 15.77 2.56 17.28
CA ILE A 154 16.72 3.68 17.06
C ILE A 154 18.16 3.23 17.35
N THR A 155 18.39 2.55 18.46
CA THR A 155 19.76 2.09 18.82
C THR A 155 20.37 1.17 17.77
N PRO A 156 19.66 0.16 17.22
CA PRO A 156 20.17 -0.63 16.10
C PRO A 156 20.51 0.19 14.86
N VAL A 157 19.69 1.21 14.51
CA VAL A 157 19.99 2.12 13.40
C VAL A 157 21.29 2.86 13.62
N LEU A 158 21.47 3.50 14.80
CA LEU A 158 22.67 4.27 15.14
C LEU A 158 23.95 3.41 15.15
N ASN A 159 23.84 2.15 15.49
CA ASN A 159 24.99 1.23 15.55
C ASN A 159 25.22 0.45 14.23
N SER A 160 24.37 0.64 13.21
CA SER A 160 24.45 -0.13 11.98
C SER A 160 25.57 0.30 11.03
N GLY A 161 26.07 1.53 11.19
CA GLY A 161 26.97 2.19 10.24
C GLY A 161 26.27 2.55 8.93
N ALA A 162 24.95 2.63 8.91
CA ALA A 162 24.20 3.18 7.76
C ALA A 162 24.37 4.72 7.71
N ASP A 163 24.36 5.23 6.50
CA ASP A 163 24.44 6.66 6.24
C ASP A 163 23.02 7.27 6.16
N VAL A 164 22.04 6.46 5.74
CA VAL A 164 20.68 6.91 5.46
C VAL A 164 19.68 5.96 6.10
N LEU A 165 18.68 6.52 6.78
CA LEU A 165 17.48 5.82 7.22
C LEU A 165 16.37 6.03 6.19
N VAL A 166 15.79 4.94 5.70
CA VAL A 166 14.72 4.90 4.69
C VAL A 166 13.43 4.35 5.31
#